data_810016386ab78b86d08492c74828e50c
#
_entry.id   810016386ab78b86d08492c74828e50c
#
_cell.length_a   1.000
_cell.length_b   1.000
_cell.length_c   1.000
_cell.angle_alpha   90.00
_cell.angle_beta   90.00
_cell.angle_gamma   90.00
#
_symmetry.space_group_name_H-M   'P 1'
#
loop_
_entity.id
_entity.type
_entity.pdbx_description
1 polymer ?
#
loop_
_entity_poly.entity_id
_entity_poly.type
_entity_poly.pdbx_seq_one_letter_code
_entity_poly.pdbx_strand_id
1 'polypeptide(L)'
;MGERLGIFGGTFDPPHVGHLVTAVNVRHEMALDRVLLVVNGQPWQKVRTRPISPAEDRYAMVEAAVGTVDGLEASRIEVDRRGMSYTADTLAALLEEDAARELFVVLGTDAALGLPTWERAGEVRELATIVVVERPGAARAEPPPGWSWHRVEVPRLEVSSTDLRARVADGRPLDYLLTAEVIAAIRTRGLYREAGT
;
A
#
# COMPACT_ATOMS: atom_id res chain seq x y z
N MET A 1 20.28 -7.41 -15.89
CA MET A 1 19.01 -7.81 -15.26
C MET A 1 18.27 -6.52 -15.00
N GLY A 2 16.98 -6.49 -15.25
CA GLY A 2 16.14 -5.32 -14.98
C GLY A 2 15.98 -5.07 -13.48
N GLU A 3 15.50 -3.89 -13.12
CA GLU A 3 15.16 -3.53 -11.75
C GLU A 3 14.01 -4.41 -11.23
N ARG A 4 14.15 -4.96 -10.03
CA ARG A 4 13.11 -5.75 -9.34
C ARG A 4 12.31 -4.83 -8.42
N LEU A 5 11.11 -4.45 -8.86
CA LEU A 5 10.32 -3.39 -8.26
C LEU A 5 9.06 -3.92 -7.59
N GLY A 6 8.91 -3.71 -6.28
CA GLY A 6 7.70 -3.99 -5.53
C GLY A 6 6.67 -2.87 -5.65
N ILE A 7 5.42 -3.23 -5.86
CA ILE A 7 4.29 -2.30 -5.93
C ILE A 7 3.34 -2.62 -4.78
N PHE A 8 3.33 -1.81 -3.74
CA PHE A 8 2.47 -1.95 -2.60
C PHE A 8 1.40 -0.86 -2.61
N GLY A 9 0.28 -1.16 -3.27
CA GLY A 9 -0.85 -0.25 -3.40
C GLY A 9 -1.65 -0.15 -2.11
N GLY A 10 -2.09 1.06 -1.77
CA GLY A 10 -2.91 1.24 -0.59
C GLY A 10 -3.59 2.60 -0.50
N THR A 11 -4.65 2.66 0.32
CA THR A 11 -5.29 3.94 0.65
C THR A 11 -4.41 4.78 1.56
N PHE A 12 -3.69 4.14 2.50
CA PHE A 12 -2.77 4.76 3.46
C PHE A 12 -3.38 5.96 4.20
N ASP A 13 -4.45 5.74 4.92
CA ASP A 13 -5.27 6.78 5.55
C ASP A 13 -5.43 6.56 7.07
N PRO A 14 -4.35 6.70 7.88
CA PRO A 14 -2.94 6.94 7.54
C PRO A 14 -2.14 5.66 7.21
N PRO A 15 -0.91 5.78 6.64
CA PRO A 15 0.09 4.71 6.68
C PRO A 15 0.50 4.45 8.13
N HIS A 16 0.92 3.21 8.44
CA HIS A 16 1.28 2.81 9.80
C HIS A 16 2.41 1.77 9.80
N VAL A 17 2.97 1.49 10.97
CA VAL A 17 4.10 0.55 11.11
C VAL A 17 3.83 -0.82 10.48
N GLY A 18 2.59 -1.30 10.48
CA GLY A 18 2.23 -2.55 9.82
C GLY A 18 2.47 -2.53 8.29
N HIS A 19 2.26 -1.38 7.64
CA HIS A 19 2.61 -1.22 6.22
C HIS A 19 4.13 -1.22 6.01
N LEU A 20 4.87 -0.51 6.85
CA LEU A 20 6.33 -0.40 6.75
C LEU A 20 7.00 -1.76 6.99
N VAL A 21 6.60 -2.47 8.05
CA VAL A 21 7.09 -3.82 8.36
C VAL A 21 6.80 -4.78 7.20
N THR A 22 5.61 -4.71 6.61
CA THR A 22 5.28 -5.49 5.41
C THR A 22 6.24 -5.16 4.27
N ALA A 23 6.42 -3.88 3.94
CA ALA A 23 7.23 -3.46 2.81
C ALA A 23 8.72 -3.86 2.96
N VAL A 24 9.32 -3.67 4.15
CA VAL A 24 10.72 -4.05 4.37
C VAL A 24 10.96 -5.55 4.33
N ASN A 25 10.02 -6.35 4.89
CA ASN A 25 10.14 -7.82 4.85
C ASN A 25 9.96 -8.35 3.42
N VAL A 26 8.97 -7.85 2.67
CA VAL A 26 8.79 -8.23 1.27
C VAL A 26 10.01 -7.85 0.43
N ARG A 27 10.55 -6.64 0.62
CA ARG A 27 11.77 -6.21 -0.08
C ARG A 27 12.92 -7.20 0.17
N HIS A 28 13.13 -7.59 1.42
CA HIS A 28 14.20 -8.51 1.81
C HIS A 28 13.98 -9.91 1.23
N GLU A 29 12.83 -10.54 1.51
CA GLU A 29 12.54 -11.93 1.13
C GLU A 29 12.51 -12.13 -0.39
N MET A 30 12.01 -11.14 -1.12
CA MET A 30 11.92 -11.18 -2.57
C MET A 30 13.15 -10.61 -3.27
N ALA A 31 14.19 -10.18 -2.53
CA ALA A 31 15.38 -9.52 -3.06
C ALA A 31 15.02 -8.39 -4.06
N LEU A 32 14.08 -7.50 -3.66
CA LEU A 32 13.68 -6.37 -4.48
C LEU A 32 14.65 -5.20 -4.31
N ASP A 33 14.94 -4.51 -5.38
CA ASP A 33 15.75 -3.29 -5.35
C ASP A 33 15.02 -2.20 -4.57
N ARG A 34 13.72 -2.00 -4.88
CA ARG A 34 12.86 -1.03 -4.21
C ARG A 34 11.43 -1.56 -4.03
N VAL A 35 10.70 -0.94 -3.09
CA VAL A 35 9.25 -1.09 -2.95
C VAL A 35 8.60 0.30 -2.98
N LEU A 36 7.72 0.50 -3.96
CA LEU A 36 6.89 1.68 -4.07
C LEU A 36 5.63 1.51 -3.23
N LEU A 37 5.40 2.38 -2.25
CA LEU A 37 4.11 2.53 -1.60
C LEU A 37 3.24 3.44 -2.48
N VAL A 38 2.40 2.83 -3.31
CA VAL A 38 1.57 3.53 -4.31
C VAL A 38 0.28 4.00 -3.66
N VAL A 39 0.14 5.32 -3.51
CA VAL A 39 -1.05 5.92 -2.91
C VAL A 39 -2.19 5.94 -3.91
N ASN A 40 -3.28 5.22 -3.61
CA ASN A 40 -4.47 5.23 -4.48
C ASN A 40 -5.02 6.65 -4.64
N GLY A 41 -5.13 7.14 -5.86
CA GLY A 41 -5.72 8.46 -6.15
C GLY A 41 -7.20 8.47 -5.78
N GLN A 42 -8.00 7.62 -6.42
CA GLN A 42 -9.42 7.41 -6.13
C GLN A 42 -9.70 5.92 -5.84
N PRO A 43 -9.69 5.50 -4.56
CA PRO A 43 -9.91 4.11 -4.17
C PRO A 43 -11.40 3.74 -4.30
N TRP A 44 -11.84 3.33 -5.48
CA TRP A 44 -13.24 3.07 -5.85
C TRP A 44 -13.98 2.13 -4.89
N GLN A 45 -13.28 1.17 -4.29
CA GLN A 45 -13.87 0.22 -3.33
C GLN A 45 -14.22 0.86 -1.98
N LYS A 46 -13.59 1.96 -1.58
CA LYS A 46 -13.72 2.58 -0.26
C LYS A 46 -14.46 3.91 -0.24
N VAL A 47 -14.52 4.63 -1.36
CA VAL A 47 -15.20 5.94 -1.46
C VAL A 47 -16.70 5.86 -1.08
N ARG A 48 -17.32 4.69 -1.25
CA ARG A 48 -18.73 4.48 -0.92
C ARG A 48 -19.01 4.17 0.56
N THR A 49 -17.98 3.87 1.36
CA THR A 49 -18.17 3.36 2.73
C THR A 49 -17.82 4.36 3.81
N ARG A 50 -16.97 5.35 3.53
CA ARG A 50 -16.54 6.39 4.49
C ARG A 50 -15.86 7.56 3.78
N PRO A 51 -15.77 8.75 4.42
CA PRO A 51 -14.88 9.81 3.99
C PRO A 51 -13.41 9.32 4.00
N ILE A 52 -12.66 9.67 2.96
CA ILE A 52 -11.23 9.39 2.83
C ILE A 52 -10.51 10.72 2.74
N SER A 53 -9.37 10.84 3.41
CA SER A 53 -8.54 12.05 3.35
C SER A 53 -8.10 12.34 1.90
N PRO A 54 -7.93 13.60 1.51
CA PRO A 54 -7.43 13.97 0.20
C PRO A 54 -6.19 13.18 -0.21
N ALA A 55 -6.06 12.86 -1.49
CA ALA A 55 -4.95 12.05 -1.98
C ALA A 55 -3.58 12.68 -1.69
N GLU A 56 -3.48 14.00 -1.78
CA GLU A 56 -2.27 14.75 -1.46
C GLU A 56 -1.88 14.64 0.04
N ASP A 57 -2.85 14.65 0.94
CA ASP A 57 -2.58 14.47 2.37
C ASP A 57 -2.10 13.06 2.67
N ARG A 58 -2.70 12.05 2.01
CA ARG A 58 -2.28 10.65 2.14
C ARG A 58 -0.89 10.39 1.56
N TYR A 59 -0.60 11.01 0.40
CA TYR A 59 0.74 10.97 -0.19
C TYR A 59 1.79 11.58 0.73
N ALA A 60 1.54 12.78 1.25
CA ALA A 60 2.46 13.43 2.18
C ALA A 60 2.73 12.59 3.45
N MET A 61 1.71 11.87 3.95
CA MET A 61 1.91 10.95 5.08
C MET A 61 2.74 9.72 4.69
N VAL A 62 2.57 9.16 3.48
CA VAL A 62 3.40 8.04 3.01
C VAL A 62 4.83 8.50 2.77
N GLU A 63 5.04 9.65 2.13
CA GLU A 63 6.36 10.25 1.94
C GLU A 63 7.08 10.45 3.28
N ALA A 64 6.39 10.99 4.28
CA ALA A 64 6.90 11.13 5.64
C ALA A 64 7.23 9.76 6.29
N ALA A 65 6.42 8.73 6.03
CA ALA A 65 6.61 7.40 6.61
C ALA A 65 7.86 6.68 6.08
N VAL A 66 8.16 6.83 4.78
CA VAL A 66 9.24 6.09 4.12
C VAL A 66 10.55 6.85 3.99
N GLY A 67 10.54 8.18 4.20
CA GLY A 67 11.67 9.07 3.87
C GLY A 67 13.01 8.75 4.53
N THR A 68 13.05 7.89 5.56
CA THR A 68 14.28 7.43 6.22
C THR A 68 14.55 5.95 6.02
N VAL A 69 13.73 5.24 5.25
CA VAL A 69 13.86 3.78 5.07
C VAL A 69 14.40 3.49 3.68
N ASP A 70 15.64 3.02 3.64
CA ASP A 70 16.34 2.71 2.39
C ASP A 70 15.60 1.66 1.56
N GLY A 71 15.40 1.94 0.27
CA GLY A 71 14.67 1.09 -0.67
C GLY A 71 13.14 1.08 -0.51
N LEU A 72 12.56 1.95 0.33
CA LEU A 72 11.13 2.24 0.31
C LEU A 72 10.90 3.64 -0.25
N GLU A 73 9.93 3.78 -1.14
CA GLU A 73 9.60 5.06 -1.78
C GLU A 73 8.09 5.30 -1.82
N ALA A 74 7.69 6.55 -1.63
CA ALA A 74 6.32 6.97 -1.86
C ALA A 74 6.11 7.21 -3.37
N SER A 75 5.06 6.63 -3.94
CA SER A 75 4.73 6.84 -5.34
C SER A 75 3.40 7.56 -5.49
N ARG A 76 3.42 8.64 -6.27
CA ARG A 76 2.22 9.43 -6.60
C ARG A 76 1.63 9.12 -7.97
N ILE A 77 2.09 8.05 -8.62
CA ILE A 77 1.68 7.66 -9.98
C ILE A 77 0.15 7.57 -10.17
N GLU A 78 -0.59 7.14 -9.13
CA GLU A 78 -2.05 7.12 -9.16
C GLU A 78 -2.69 8.41 -8.65
N VAL A 79 -1.99 9.21 -7.84
CA VAL A 79 -2.45 10.54 -7.40
C VAL A 79 -2.44 11.52 -8.58
N ASP A 80 -1.39 11.48 -9.41
CA ASP A 80 -1.24 12.37 -10.57
C ASP A 80 -2.13 11.95 -11.74
N ARG A 81 -2.50 10.67 -11.82
CA ARG A 81 -3.39 10.17 -12.86
C ARG A 81 -4.84 10.54 -12.53
N ARG A 82 -5.52 11.16 -13.49
CA ARG A 82 -6.95 11.45 -13.35
C ARG A 82 -7.78 10.17 -13.51
N GLY A 83 -8.80 10.00 -12.67
CA GLY A 83 -9.75 8.89 -12.75
C GLY A 83 -9.50 7.80 -11.72
N MET A 84 -10.09 6.63 -11.97
CA MET A 84 -10.00 5.47 -11.07
C MET A 84 -8.60 4.89 -11.03
N SER A 85 -8.19 4.38 -9.86
CA SER A 85 -6.91 3.71 -9.65
C SER A 85 -7.04 2.23 -10.02
N TYR A 86 -6.49 1.84 -11.17
CA TYR A 86 -6.41 0.44 -11.57
C TYR A 86 -4.95 -0.02 -11.60
N THR A 87 -4.68 -1.19 -11.02
CA THR A 87 -3.33 -1.75 -10.95
C THR A 87 -2.73 -1.98 -12.35
N ALA A 88 -3.54 -2.42 -13.32
CA ALA A 88 -3.08 -2.60 -14.70
C ALA A 88 -2.46 -1.32 -15.30
N ASP A 89 -3.10 -0.16 -15.08
CA ASP A 89 -2.56 1.13 -15.57
C ASP A 89 -1.24 1.49 -14.88
N THR A 90 -1.13 1.18 -13.59
CA THR A 90 0.08 1.47 -12.82
C THR A 90 1.25 0.61 -13.29
N LEU A 91 1.00 -0.68 -13.54
CA LEU A 91 2.02 -1.60 -14.08
C LEU A 91 2.45 -1.18 -15.50
N ALA A 92 1.50 -0.86 -16.38
CA ALA A 92 1.79 -0.40 -17.73
C ALA A 92 2.66 0.87 -17.71
N ALA A 93 2.30 1.87 -16.91
CA ALA A 93 3.09 3.11 -16.81
C ALA A 93 4.51 2.87 -16.28
N LEU A 94 4.70 1.97 -15.31
CA LEU A 94 6.02 1.62 -14.80
C LEU A 94 6.88 0.90 -15.85
N LEU A 95 6.28 0.09 -16.72
CA LEU A 95 6.98 -0.58 -17.83
C LEU A 95 7.22 0.35 -19.02
N GLU A 96 6.40 1.39 -19.21
CA GLU A 96 6.68 2.46 -20.18
C GLU A 96 7.92 3.26 -19.81
N GLU A 97 8.18 3.47 -18.49
CA GLU A 97 9.40 4.12 -18.01
C GLU A 97 10.66 3.25 -18.23
N ASP A 98 10.56 1.95 -17.97
CA ASP A 98 11.63 0.97 -18.18
C ASP A 98 11.04 -0.43 -18.40
N ALA A 99 11.04 -0.88 -19.64
CA ALA A 99 10.51 -2.17 -20.06
C ALA A 99 11.31 -3.39 -19.55
N ALA A 100 12.50 -3.18 -18.98
CA ALA A 100 13.32 -4.24 -18.40
C ALA A 100 12.96 -4.55 -16.94
N ARG A 101 12.08 -3.78 -16.30
CA ARG A 101 11.64 -3.99 -14.90
C ARG A 101 10.94 -5.33 -14.71
N GLU A 102 11.23 -5.98 -13.60
CA GLU A 102 10.45 -7.09 -13.08
C GLU A 102 9.51 -6.56 -11.99
N LEU A 103 8.20 -6.65 -12.21
CA LEU A 103 7.18 -6.05 -11.32
C LEU A 103 6.58 -7.08 -10.36
N PHE A 104 6.47 -6.71 -9.08
CA PHE A 104 5.94 -7.53 -8.00
C PHE A 104 4.81 -6.80 -7.27
N VAL A 105 3.56 -7.27 -7.39
CA VAL A 105 2.40 -6.65 -6.72
C VAL A 105 2.21 -7.27 -5.35
N VAL A 106 2.33 -6.45 -4.32
CA VAL A 106 2.24 -6.87 -2.91
C VAL A 106 0.82 -6.75 -2.41
N LEU A 107 0.23 -7.86 -1.97
CA LEU A 107 -1.17 -7.98 -1.56
C LEU A 107 -1.30 -8.73 -0.24
N GLY A 108 -2.28 -8.34 0.57
CA GLY A 108 -2.78 -9.22 1.63
C GLY A 108 -3.67 -10.33 1.06
N THR A 109 -3.91 -11.36 1.86
CA THR A 109 -4.68 -12.55 1.52
C THR A 109 -6.04 -12.26 0.89
N ASP A 110 -6.83 -11.35 1.47
CA ASP A 110 -8.18 -11.02 0.96
C ASP A 110 -8.14 -10.41 -0.45
N ALA A 111 -7.15 -9.55 -0.71
CA ALA A 111 -6.97 -8.93 -2.02
C ALA A 111 -6.51 -9.96 -3.07
N ALA A 112 -5.66 -10.91 -2.67
CA ALA A 112 -5.18 -11.98 -3.55
C ALA A 112 -6.32 -12.90 -3.99
N LEU A 113 -7.26 -13.25 -3.10
CA LEU A 113 -8.46 -14.00 -3.44
C LEU A 113 -9.37 -13.24 -4.41
N GLY A 114 -9.40 -11.92 -4.32
CA GLY A 114 -10.19 -11.04 -5.16
C GLY A 114 -9.60 -10.75 -6.54
N LEU A 115 -8.40 -11.21 -6.88
CA LEU A 115 -7.71 -10.92 -8.15
C LEU A 115 -8.56 -11.09 -9.42
N PRO A 116 -9.40 -12.15 -9.56
CA PRO A 116 -10.22 -12.31 -10.75
C PRO A 116 -11.27 -11.21 -10.97
N THR A 117 -11.58 -10.46 -9.91
CA THR A 117 -12.56 -9.35 -9.98
C THR A 117 -11.92 -8.01 -10.30
N TRP A 118 -10.61 -7.98 -10.44
CA TRP A 118 -9.90 -6.73 -10.73
C TRP A 118 -10.12 -6.32 -12.18
N GLU A 119 -10.18 -5.00 -12.39
CA GLU A 119 -10.23 -4.45 -13.74
C GLU A 119 -8.97 -4.87 -14.50
N ARG A 120 -9.17 -5.45 -15.68
CA ARG A 120 -8.09 -5.98 -16.54
C ARG A 120 -7.15 -6.97 -15.82
N ALA A 121 -7.74 -7.88 -15.02
CA ALA A 121 -7.01 -8.90 -14.27
C ALA A 121 -6.05 -9.73 -15.15
N GLY A 122 -6.40 -9.96 -16.42
CA GLY A 122 -5.54 -10.64 -17.40
C GLY A 122 -4.22 -9.92 -17.64
N GLU A 123 -4.26 -8.59 -17.81
CA GLU A 123 -3.06 -7.78 -17.99
C GLU A 123 -2.19 -7.78 -16.73
N VAL A 124 -2.80 -7.62 -15.54
CA VAL A 124 -2.05 -7.69 -14.27
C VAL A 124 -1.30 -9.01 -14.14
N ARG A 125 -1.95 -10.13 -14.53
CA ARG A 125 -1.36 -11.48 -14.51
C ARG A 125 -0.16 -11.63 -15.44
N GLU A 126 -0.19 -10.97 -16.60
CA GLU A 126 0.89 -11.02 -17.59
C GLU A 126 2.07 -10.10 -17.23
N LEU A 127 1.78 -8.97 -16.56
CA LEU A 127 2.76 -7.92 -16.31
C LEU A 127 3.49 -8.06 -14.97
N ALA A 128 2.95 -8.82 -14.01
CA ALA A 128 3.52 -8.86 -12.66
C ALA A 128 3.43 -10.23 -11.99
N THR A 129 4.36 -10.47 -11.08
CA THR A 129 4.28 -11.55 -10.10
C THR A 129 3.57 -11.05 -8.85
N ILE A 130 2.64 -11.84 -8.30
CA ILE A 130 1.92 -11.50 -7.08
C ILE A 130 2.74 -11.93 -5.85
N VAL A 131 2.87 -11.05 -4.87
CA VAL A 131 3.44 -11.36 -3.56
C VAL A 131 2.32 -11.33 -2.53
N VAL A 132 1.93 -12.50 -2.06
CA VAL A 132 0.89 -12.65 -1.02
C VAL A 132 1.53 -12.55 0.35
N VAL A 133 1.15 -11.53 1.09
CA VAL A 133 1.62 -11.32 2.46
C VAL A 133 0.68 -12.01 3.43
N GLU A 134 1.24 -12.93 4.20
CA GLU A 134 0.52 -13.66 5.25
C GLU A 134 1.01 -13.24 6.64
N ARG A 135 0.08 -13.28 7.59
CA ARG A 135 0.36 -13.11 9.01
C ARG A 135 0.29 -14.46 9.69
N PRO A 136 1.19 -14.78 10.63
CA PRO A 136 1.15 -16.04 11.36
C PRO A 136 -0.24 -16.29 11.97
N GLY A 137 -0.79 -17.49 11.74
CA GLY A 137 -2.11 -17.89 12.22
C GLY A 137 -3.30 -17.42 11.39
N ALA A 138 -3.09 -16.70 10.28
CA ALA A 138 -4.16 -16.43 9.32
C ALA A 138 -4.50 -17.67 8.49
N ALA A 139 -5.73 -17.75 7.99
CA ALA A 139 -6.11 -18.78 7.04
C ALA A 139 -5.25 -18.65 5.78
N ARG A 140 -4.63 -19.76 5.35
CA ARG A 140 -3.87 -19.79 4.10
C ARG A 140 -4.81 -19.55 2.93
N ALA A 141 -4.45 -18.63 2.07
CA ALA A 141 -5.14 -18.42 0.80
C ALA A 141 -4.11 -18.33 -0.31
N GLU A 142 -4.48 -18.92 -1.44
CA GLU A 142 -3.66 -18.91 -2.64
C GLU A 142 -4.40 -18.12 -3.72
N PRO A 143 -3.68 -17.34 -4.54
CA PRO A 143 -4.28 -16.78 -5.74
C PRO A 143 -4.91 -17.86 -6.60
N PRO A 144 -5.93 -17.54 -7.40
CA PRO A 144 -6.53 -18.48 -8.33
C PRO A 144 -5.50 -19.11 -9.28
N PRO A 145 -5.79 -20.28 -9.87
CA PRO A 145 -4.88 -20.92 -10.83
C PRO A 145 -4.48 -19.99 -11.99
N GLY A 146 -3.23 -20.12 -12.43
CA GLY A 146 -2.70 -19.37 -13.58
C GLY A 146 -2.01 -18.05 -13.22
N TRP A 147 -1.93 -17.68 -11.94
CA TRP A 147 -1.14 -16.54 -11.48
C TRP A 147 0.27 -16.97 -11.08
N SER A 148 1.29 -16.20 -11.47
CA SER A 148 2.63 -16.31 -10.90
C SER A 148 2.63 -15.64 -9.54
N TRP A 149 3.03 -16.34 -8.47
CA TRP A 149 2.99 -15.77 -7.13
C TRP A 149 3.99 -16.37 -6.17
N HIS A 150 4.30 -15.59 -5.13
CA HIS A 150 5.10 -16.00 -3.98
C HIS A 150 4.39 -15.65 -2.68
N ARG A 151 4.69 -16.41 -1.63
CA ARG A 151 4.23 -16.15 -0.27
C ARG A 151 5.35 -15.54 0.54
N VAL A 152 5.05 -14.48 1.27
CA VAL A 152 5.96 -13.87 2.24
C VAL A 152 5.26 -13.80 3.60
N GLU A 153 5.85 -14.39 4.62
CA GLU A 153 5.38 -14.27 5.99
C GLU A 153 5.97 -13.00 6.63
N VAL A 154 5.11 -12.21 7.28
CA VAL A 154 5.53 -10.98 7.97
C VAL A 154 5.08 -11.01 9.42
N PRO A 155 5.79 -10.33 10.34
CA PRO A 155 5.38 -10.20 11.73
C PRO A 155 3.93 -9.74 11.86
N ARG A 156 3.17 -10.41 12.73
CA ARG A 156 1.78 -10.02 13.01
C ARG A 156 1.74 -8.77 13.86
N LEU A 157 1.30 -7.68 13.27
CA LEU A 157 1.02 -6.43 13.97
C LEU A 157 -0.47 -6.13 13.89
N GLU A 158 -1.14 -6.05 15.04
CA GLU A 158 -2.56 -5.72 15.13
C GLU A 158 -2.74 -4.19 15.17
N VAL A 159 -2.51 -3.56 14.03
CA VAL A 159 -2.67 -2.13 13.82
C VAL A 159 -3.53 -1.89 12.59
N SER A 160 -4.44 -0.92 12.66
CA SER A 160 -5.27 -0.55 11.52
C SER A 160 -5.44 0.96 11.41
N SER A 161 -5.53 1.46 10.17
CA SER A 161 -5.82 2.87 9.93
C SER A 161 -7.15 3.31 10.57
N THR A 162 -8.11 2.41 10.70
CA THR A 162 -9.41 2.72 11.34
C THR A 162 -9.26 3.02 12.82
N ASP A 163 -8.55 2.17 13.59
CA ASP A 163 -8.27 2.43 15.00
C ASP A 163 -7.40 3.69 15.17
N LEU A 164 -6.42 3.90 14.28
CA LEU A 164 -5.56 5.08 14.35
C LEU A 164 -6.31 6.40 14.13
N ARG A 165 -7.28 6.44 13.22
CA ARG A 165 -8.14 7.63 13.07
C ARG A 165 -9.00 7.87 14.31
N ALA A 166 -9.55 6.82 14.91
CA ALA A 166 -10.28 6.93 16.18
C ALA A 166 -9.36 7.44 17.30
N ARG A 167 -8.11 6.94 17.38
CA ARG A 167 -7.12 7.42 18.36
C ARG A 167 -6.80 8.91 18.22
N VAL A 168 -6.74 9.42 16.98
CA VAL A 168 -6.54 10.87 16.76
C VAL A 168 -7.75 11.64 17.26
N ALA A 169 -8.97 11.19 16.99
CA ALA A 169 -10.20 11.86 17.40
C ALA A 169 -10.37 11.90 18.92
N ASP A 170 -10.05 10.81 19.60
CA ASP A 170 -10.23 10.68 21.06
C ASP A 170 -8.94 10.94 21.89
N GLY A 171 -7.85 11.34 21.25
CA GLY A 171 -6.61 11.74 21.90
C GLY A 171 -5.77 10.60 22.47
N ARG A 172 -6.02 9.35 22.08
CA ARG A 172 -5.19 8.19 22.48
C ARG A 172 -3.79 8.23 21.86
N PRO A 173 -2.77 7.60 22.51
CA PRO A 173 -1.41 7.55 21.99
C PRO A 173 -1.29 6.95 20.61
N LEU A 174 -0.42 7.53 19.77
CA LEU A 174 -0.09 7.09 18.42
C LEU A 174 1.35 6.60 18.30
N ASP A 175 2.16 6.86 19.32
CA ASP A 175 3.59 6.54 19.34
C ASP A 175 3.80 5.04 19.11
N TYR A 176 4.80 4.69 18.32
CA TYR A 176 5.14 3.33 17.89
C TYR A 176 4.09 2.60 17.03
N LEU A 177 2.91 3.18 16.85
CA LEU A 177 1.92 2.71 15.86
C LEU A 177 2.07 3.45 14.52
N LEU A 178 2.51 4.70 14.61
CA LEU A 178 2.91 5.56 13.49
C LEU A 178 4.35 6.02 13.71
N THR A 179 5.03 6.42 12.63
CA THR A 179 6.31 7.12 12.77
C THR A 179 6.08 8.54 13.29
N ALA A 180 7.11 9.13 13.89
CA ALA A 180 7.03 10.51 14.42
C ALA A 180 6.68 11.51 13.31
N GLU A 181 7.19 11.29 12.09
CA GLU A 181 6.97 12.12 10.90
C GLU A 181 5.50 12.05 10.45
N VAL A 182 4.88 10.86 10.47
CA VAL A 182 3.44 10.70 10.16
C VAL A 182 2.58 11.38 11.22
N ILE A 183 2.93 11.26 12.51
CA ILE A 183 2.23 11.95 13.60
C ILE A 183 2.32 13.48 13.40
N ALA A 184 3.50 13.99 13.04
CA ALA A 184 3.69 15.40 12.74
C ALA A 184 2.87 15.86 11.54
N ALA A 185 2.83 15.07 10.45
CA ALA A 185 2.02 15.36 9.27
C ALA A 185 0.52 15.42 9.60
N ILE A 186 0.00 14.46 10.39
CA ILE A 186 -1.40 14.45 10.84
C ILE A 186 -1.72 15.73 11.62
N ARG A 187 -0.86 16.12 12.56
CA ARG A 187 -1.05 17.31 13.39
C ARG A 187 -1.02 18.59 12.58
N THR A 188 -0.03 18.75 11.72
CA THR A 188 0.16 19.95 10.89
C THR A 188 -0.99 20.15 9.90
N ARG A 189 -1.53 19.06 9.34
CA ARG A 189 -2.63 19.07 8.37
C ARG A 189 -4.01 19.02 9.03
N GLY A 190 -4.09 18.88 10.36
CA GLY A 190 -5.34 18.82 11.12
C GLY A 190 -6.23 17.62 10.78
N LEU A 191 -5.63 16.49 10.35
CA LEU A 191 -6.38 15.32 9.89
C LEU A 191 -7.00 14.56 11.06
N TYR A 192 -8.14 13.91 10.77
CA TYR A 192 -8.87 12.99 11.66
C TYR A 192 -9.40 13.59 12.97
N ARG A 193 -9.37 14.90 13.12
CA ARG A 193 -10.03 15.57 14.24
C ARG A 193 -11.52 15.59 14.01
N GLU A 194 -12.32 15.43 15.05
CA GLU A 194 -13.76 15.76 14.95
C GLU A 194 -13.87 17.23 14.56
N ALA A 195 -14.77 17.52 13.60
CA ALA A 195 -15.11 18.90 13.31
C ALA A 195 -15.64 19.50 14.63
N GLY A 196 -14.92 20.48 15.17
CA GLY A 196 -15.28 21.12 16.42
C GLY A 196 -16.74 21.59 16.36
N THR A 197 -17.51 21.13 17.34
CA THR A 197 -18.84 21.64 17.65
C THR A 197 -18.78 23.11 18.02
#